data_be85822d37581bd6c22b4d978e550bbb
#
_entry.id   be85822d37581bd6c22b4d978e550bbb
#
_cell.length_a   1.000
_cell.length_b   1.000
_cell.length_c   1.000
_cell.angle_alpha   90.00
_cell.angle_beta   90.00
_cell.angle_gamma   90.00
#
_symmetry.space_group_name_H-M   'P 1'
#
loop_
_entity.id
_entity.type
_entity.pdbx_description
1 polymer ?
#
loop_
_entity_poly.entity_id
_entity_poly.type
_entity_poly.pdbx_seq_one_letter_code
_entity_poly.pdbx_strand_id
1 'polypeptide(L)'
;MQTQFENISVNAKANIYFGGKVISHSIEFQDGSKKTMGLIFPGSYNFDTAAAEIMEIHAGTCRAKLPGADDWETFEAGSTFNVPANANFEIAVDEGTAEYICSFV
;
A
#
# COMPACT_ATOMS: atom_id res chain seq x y z
N MET A 1 11.64 9.74 -0.83
CA MET A 1 10.48 9.00 -1.35
C MET A 1 9.94 9.70 -2.58
N GLN A 2 9.73 8.97 -3.65
CA GLN A 2 9.22 9.52 -4.89
C GLN A 2 7.69 9.58 -4.84
N THR A 3 7.11 10.75 -5.09
CA THR A 3 5.66 10.98 -5.04
C THR A 3 5.09 11.46 -6.37
N GLN A 4 5.95 11.66 -7.37
CA GLN A 4 5.54 12.06 -8.71
C GLN A 4 6.28 11.19 -9.72
N PHE A 5 5.55 10.67 -10.70
CA PHE A 5 6.11 9.76 -11.70
C PHE A 5 5.83 10.31 -13.10
N GLU A 6 6.82 10.23 -13.97
CA GLU A 6 6.69 10.62 -15.36
C GLU A 6 6.86 9.41 -16.27
N ASN A 7 6.27 9.49 -17.46
CA ASN A 7 6.39 8.46 -18.49
C ASN A 7 5.91 7.08 -18.00
N ILE A 8 4.80 7.07 -17.29
CA ILE A 8 4.17 5.83 -16.81
C ILE A 8 2.83 5.63 -17.49
N SER A 9 2.37 4.37 -17.50
CA SER A 9 1.00 4.03 -17.85
C SER A 9 0.19 3.80 -16.59
N VAL A 10 -1.02 4.33 -16.55
CA VAL A 10 -1.94 4.12 -15.42
C VAL A 10 -3.13 3.31 -15.92
N ASN A 11 -3.45 2.24 -15.20
CA ASN A 11 -4.66 1.49 -15.49
C ASN A 11 -5.85 2.25 -14.90
N ALA A 12 -6.74 2.73 -15.76
CA ALA A 12 -7.88 3.54 -15.36
C ALA A 12 -8.87 2.78 -14.46
N LYS A 13 -8.96 1.45 -14.65
CA LYS A 13 -9.82 0.63 -13.81
C LYS A 13 -9.19 0.43 -12.44
N ALA A 14 -9.90 0.87 -11.40
CA ALA A 14 -9.42 0.74 -10.03
C ALA A 14 -9.46 -0.70 -9.54
N ASN A 15 -8.53 -1.05 -8.67
CA ASN A 15 -8.58 -2.24 -7.83
C ASN A 15 -9.33 -1.86 -6.57
N ILE A 16 -10.47 -2.47 -6.33
CA ILE A 16 -11.37 -2.09 -5.23
C ILE A 16 -11.44 -3.23 -4.23
N TYR A 17 -11.13 -2.91 -2.97
CA TYR A 17 -11.15 -3.87 -1.87
C TYR A 17 -12.05 -3.35 -0.75
N PHE A 18 -12.61 -4.28 0.03
CA PHE A 18 -13.40 -3.96 1.23
C PHE A 18 -14.54 -2.96 0.95
N GLY A 19 -15.26 -3.18 -0.15
CA GLY A 19 -16.40 -2.35 -0.48
C GLY A 19 -16.07 -0.91 -0.85
N GLY A 20 -14.85 -0.65 -1.31
CA GLY A 20 -14.40 0.69 -1.70
C GLY A 20 -13.61 1.43 -0.63
N LYS A 21 -13.31 0.78 0.49
CA LYS A 21 -12.54 1.42 1.57
C LYS A 21 -11.03 1.38 1.32
N VAL A 22 -10.58 0.52 0.43
CA VAL A 22 -9.20 0.53 -0.07
C VAL A 22 -9.29 0.49 -1.59
N ILE A 23 -8.67 1.48 -2.24
CA ILE A 23 -8.72 1.62 -3.70
C ILE A 23 -7.31 1.86 -4.19
N SER A 24 -6.90 1.16 -5.26
CA SER A 24 -5.62 1.42 -5.89
C SER A 24 -5.73 1.38 -7.40
N HIS A 25 -4.76 1.98 -8.07
CA HIS A 25 -4.59 1.89 -9.50
C HIS A 25 -3.21 1.31 -9.80
N SER A 26 -3.18 0.38 -10.74
CA SER A 26 -1.91 -0.19 -11.18
C SER A 26 -1.21 0.78 -12.12
N ILE A 27 0.09 0.97 -11.91
CA ILE A 27 0.93 1.78 -12.76
C ILE A 27 2.07 0.92 -13.31
N GLU A 28 2.47 1.22 -14.54
CA GLU A 28 3.53 0.48 -15.21
C GLU A 28 4.58 1.46 -15.71
N PHE A 29 5.84 1.12 -15.45
CA PHE A 29 7.00 1.91 -15.85
C PHE A 29 7.53 1.43 -17.20
N GLN A 30 8.37 2.23 -17.83
CA GLN A 30 8.91 1.92 -19.15
C GLN A 30 9.77 0.66 -19.18
N ASP A 31 10.39 0.31 -18.04
CA ASP A 31 11.18 -0.92 -17.91
C ASP A 31 10.32 -2.18 -17.71
N GLY A 32 8.99 -2.04 -17.69
CA GLY A 32 8.06 -3.14 -17.49
C GLY A 32 7.74 -3.42 -16.04
N SER A 33 8.38 -2.73 -15.09
CA SER A 33 8.05 -2.91 -13.67
C SER A 33 6.68 -2.31 -13.36
N LYS A 34 6.05 -2.85 -12.31
CA LYS A 34 4.71 -2.44 -11.90
C LYS A 34 4.67 -2.10 -10.43
N LYS A 35 3.86 -1.08 -10.12
CA LYS A 35 3.52 -0.73 -8.75
C LYS A 35 2.02 -0.45 -8.70
N THR A 36 1.49 -0.32 -7.49
CA THR A 36 0.15 0.23 -7.30
C THR A 36 0.25 1.49 -6.47
N MET A 37 -0.63 2.46 -6.75
CA MET A 37 -0.77 3.62 -5.90
C MET A 37 -2.20 3.64 -5.37
N GLY A 38 -2.35 3.85 -4.09
CA GLY A 38 -3.64 3.62 -3.46
C GLY A 38 -3.97 4.54 -2.33
N LEU A 39 -5.20 4.38 -1.90
CA LEU A 39 -5.84 5.19 -0.87
C LEU A 39 -6.54 4.26 0.09
N ILE A 40 -6.33 4.48 1.39
CA ILE A 40 -6.93 3.68 2.45
C ILE A 40 -7.78 4.60 3.31
N PHE A 41 -9.07 4.28 3.39
CA PHE A 41 -10.02 4.99 4.25
C PHE A 41 -10.03 4.40 5.66
N PRO A 42 -10.63 5.09 6.65
CA PRO A 42 -10.65 4.59 8.03
C PRO A 42 -11.22 3.19 8.14
N GLY A 43 -10.56 2.35 8.91
CA GLY A 43 -10.92 0.95 9.13
C GLY A 43 -9.70 0.11 9.39
N SER A 44 -9.91 -1.18 9.56
CA SER A 44 -8.86 -2.17 9.75
C SER A 44 -9.02 -3.26 8.71
N TYR A 45 -7.93 -3.60 8.03
CA TYR A 45 -7.97 -4.47 6.86
C TYR A 45 -6.89 -5.54 6.93
N ASN A 46 -7.24 -6.74 6.46
CA ASN A 46 -6.34 -7.87 6.43
C ASN A 46 -5.98 -8.18 4.98
N PHE A 47 -4.70 -8.24 4.67
CA PHE A 47 -4.20 -8.50 3.32
C PHE A 47 -3.26 -9.69 3.26
N ASP A 48 -3.37 -10.46 2.18
CA ASP A 48 -2.42 -11.51 1.85
C ASP A 48 -1.48 -11.03 0.75
N THR A 49 -0.22 -11.44 0.83
CA THR A 49 0.75 -11.19 -0.22
C THR A 49 1.05 -12.45 -1.01
N ALA A 50 1.20 -12.33 -2.31
CA ALA A 50 1.77 -13.37 -3.17
C ALA A 50 3.26 -13.08 -3.36
N ALA A 51 3.60 -11.93 -3.94
CA ALA A 51 4.98 -11.44 -4.01
C ALA A 51 5.31 -10.62 -2.76
N ALA A 52 6.59 -10.48 -2.47
CA ALA A 52 7.03 -9.54 -1.43
C ALA A 52 6.72 -8.11 -1.86
N GLU A 53 6.43 -7.26 -0.89
CA GLU A 53 6.00 -5.89 -1.14
C GLU A 53 6.80 -4.88 -0.34
N ILE A 54 7.02 -3.71 -0.94
CA ILE A 54 7.54 -2.54 -0.26
C ILE A 54 6.42 -1.51 -0.26
N MET A 55 5.97 -1.15 0.94
CA MET A 55 4.90 -0.17 1.15
C MET A 55 5.51 1.17 1.54
N GLU A 56 5.26 2.18 0.72
CA GLU A 56 5.70 3.54 0.98
C GLU A 56 4.48 4.39 1.30
N ILE A 57 4.43 4.95 2.51
CA ILE A 57 3.33 5.83 2.92
C ILE A 57 3.74 7.26 2.59
N HIS A 58 3.05 7.89 1.66
CA HIS A 58 3.41 9.24 1.21
C HIS A 58 2.44 10.32 1.66
N ALA A 59 1.31 9.93 2.25
CA ALA A 59 0.37 10.89 2.84
C ALA A 59 -0.43 10.20 3.93
N GLY A 60 -0.78 10.94 4.98
CA GLY A 60 -1.56 10.42 6.10
C GLY A 60 -0.74 9.55 7.04
N THR A 61 -1.45 8.82 7.89
CA THR A 61 -0.86 7.93 8.90
C THR A 61 -1.63 6.62 8.93
N CYS A 62 -0.90 5.52 9.00
CA CYS A 62 -1.51 4.21 9.20
C CYS A 62 -0.77 3.44 10.29
N ARG A 63 -1.41 2.36 10.75
CA ARG A 63 -0.77 1.37 11.62
C ARG A 63 -0.75 0.05 10.88
N ALA A 64 0.30 -0.72 11.05
CA ALA A 64 0.39 -2.05 10.46
C ALA A 64 0.85 -3.05 11.50
N LYS A 65 0.26 -4.24 11.43
CA LYS A 65 0.70 -5.39 12.19
C LYS A 65 1.32 -6.35 11.21
N LEU A 66 2.65 -6.40 11.22
CA LEU A 66 3.42 -7.17 10.26
C LEU A 66 3.40 -8.66 10.57
N PRO A 67 3.69 -9.53 9.58
CA PRO A 67 3.65 -10.97 9.79
C PRO A 67 4.53 -11.39 10.97
N GLY A 68 3.95 -12.17 11.90
CA GLY A 68 4.64 -12.63 13.08
C GLY A 68 4.83 -11.62 14.20
N ALA A 69 4.38 -10.38 14.00
CA ALA A 69 4.46 -9.35 15.03
C ALA A 69 3.29 -9.45 16.00
N ASP A 70 3.55 -9.17 17.28
CA ASP A 70 2.52 -9.15 18.31
C ASP A 70 1.88 -7.76 18.45
N ASP A 71 2.60 -6.73 18.01
CA ASP A 71 2.19 -5.34 18.19
C ASP A 71 1.98 -4.62 16.87
N TRP A 72 1.14 -3.59 16.94
CA TRP A 72 0.94 -2.65 15.83
C TRP A 72 2.05 -1.61 15.85
N GLU A 73 2.50 -1.23 14.66
CA GLU A 73 3.50 -0.19 14.47
C GLU A 73 2.89 0.94 13.65
N THR A 74 3.20 2.19 14.02
CA THR A 74 2.68 3.37 13.33
C THR A 74 3.62 3.82 12.23
N PHE A 75 3.06 4.09 11.05
CA PHE A 75 3.79 4.58 9.89
C PHE A 75 3.18 5.89 9.43
N GLU A 76 3.97 6.96 9.48
CA GLU A 76 3.57 8.28 9.02
C GLU A 76 4.05 8.52 7.59
N ALA A 77 3.60 9.61 6.99
CA ALA A 77 4.07 10.03 5.66
C ALA A 77 5.61 10.10 5.65
N GLY A 78 6.22 9.51 4.65
CA GLY A 78 7.67 9.38 4.54
C GLY A 78 8.22 8.05 5.05
N SER A 79 7.37 7.21 5.65
CA SER A 79 7.77 5.90 6.18
C SER A 79 7.63 4.80 5.12
N THR A 80 8.44 3.77 5.27
CA THR A 80 8.43 2.59 4.41
C THR A 80 8.46 1.34 5.26
N PHE A 81 7.70 0.32 4.87
CA PHE A 81 7.82 -1.00 5.49
C PHE A 81 7.74 -2.10 4.43
N ASN A 82 8.33 -3.24 4.75
CA ASN A 82 8.41 -4.40 3.87
C ASN A 82 7.50 -5.52 4.37
N VAL A 83 6.86 -6.21 3.43
CA VAL A 83 6.06 -7.39 3.73
C VAL A 83 6.60 -8.55 2.90
N PRO A 84 6.94 -9.69 3.53
CA PRO A 84 7.45 -10.84 2.78
C PRO A 84 6.40 -11.47 1.87
N ALA A 85 6.85 -12.27 0.91
CA ALA A 85 5.97 -13.04 0.04
C ALA A 85 5.22 -14.11 0.82
N ASN A 86 4.04 -14.48 0.33
CA ASN A 86 3.19 -15.53 0.89
C ASN A 86 2.91 -15.33 2.38
N ALA A 87 2.58 -14.10 2.74
CA ALA A 87 2.38 -13.70 4.12
C ALA A 87 1.03 -12.99 4.28
N ASN A 88 0.67 -12.73 5.52
CA ASN A 88 -0.54 -12.00 5.89
C ASN A 88 -0.15 -10.86 6.82
N PHE A 89 -0.74 -9.69 6.59
CA PHE A 89 -0.54 -8.53 7.45
C PHE A 89 -1.84 -7.74 7.60
N GLU A 90 -1.91 -6.94 8.64
CA GLU A 90 -3.05 -6.07 8.88
C GLU A 90 -2.60 -4.62 8.79
N ILE A 91 -3.47 -3.78 8.26
CA ILE A 91 -3.25 -2.34 8.17
C ILE A 91 -4.50 -1.61 8.63
N ALA A 92 -4.32 -0.54 9.38
CA ALA A 92 -5.43 0.23 9.93
C ALA A 92 -5.19 1.72 9.76
N VAL A 93 -6.28 2.44 9.48
CA VAL A 93 -6.31 3.89 9.45
C VAL A 93 -7.35 4.34 10.45
N ASP A 94 -6.96 5.17 11.41
CA ASP A 94 -7.84 5.59 12.49
C ASP A 94 -8.73 6.76 12.09
N GLU A 95 -8.17 7.73 11.34
CA GLU A 95 -8.92 8.88 10.86
C GLU A 95 -8.28 9.42 9.58
N GLY A 96 -9.05 10.15 8.79
CA GLY A 96 -8.59 10.67 7.52
C GLY A 96 -8.35 9.56 6.50
N THR A 97 -7.30 9.69 5.70
CA THR A 97 -6.90 8.69 4.72
C THR A 97 -5.39 8.52 4.78
N ALA A 98 -4.93 7.34 4.41
CA ALA A 98 -3.51 7.11 4.15
C ALA A 98 -3.34 6.81 2.66
N GLU A 99 -2.26 7.32 2.07
CA GLU A 99 -1.95 7.09 0.66
C GLU A 99 -0.60 6.40 0.56
N TYR A 100 -0.53 5.43 -0.34
CA TYR A 100 0.64 4.57 -0.44
C TYR A 100 1.04 4.28 -1.87
N ILE A 101 2.31 3.93 -2.04
CA ILE A 101 2.83 3.29 -3.23
C ILE A 101 3.29 1.90 -2.80
N CYS A 102 2.80 0.88 -3.49
CA CYS A 102 3.21 -0.51 -3.24
C CYS A 102 4.07 -1.00 -4.40
N SER A 103 5.28 -1.41 -4.09
CA SER A 103 6.19 -2.03 -5.06
C SER A 103 6.22 -3.53 -4.83
N PHE A 104 6.22 -4.29 -5.90
CA PHE A 104 6.33 -5.75 -5.85
C PHE A 104 7.77 -6.15 -6.16
N VAL A 105 8.35 -6.98 -5.33
CA VAL A 105 9.75 -7.39 -5.44
C VAL A 105 9.94 -8.89 -5.52
#